data_31b61077331f30b447c6c1f8891dc244
#
_entry.id   31b61077331f30b447c6c1f8891dc244
#
_cell.length_a   1.000
_cell.length_b   1.000
_cell.length_c   1.000
_cell.angle_alpha   90.00
_cell.angle_beta   90.00
_cell.angle_gamma   90.00
#
_symmetry.space_group_name_H-M   'P 1'
#
loop_
_entity.id
_entity.type
_entity.pdbx_description
1 polymer ?
#
loop_
_entity_poly.entity_id
_entity_poly.type
_entity_poly.pdbx_seq_one_letter_code
_entity_poly.pdbx_strand_id
1 'polypeptide(L)'
;FKQKTAYEIMPSLVGSEMCIRDRLRPEGIEWPNHVDGKPSFKLEDLTRANGIDHSDAHDALSDVYATISIAKLIKSKQPKLFDYLYNIRKKHEVEKIINTNDKRPFFYVSGILSSDNMYGSVMLPLAKHPENKNAMICWNLMKDPSCLINNSVETLQENFFNLHVSERSSDIFTPLIISLNKAPAVTPINLITPEIAQKLALDMEICRLNMEKLIQFDISEKLRQIYQSQIAQSTKSAESALYSGFIPNEDIKTAETVRSASMEDFSKNSYLFNDNRMNELLFLYRGRNYPESFSQDERKIWKEICCDRLVNGIDGRKSINKTRDEITCLKQSLKSEKAITILNQLMEWLSVIERDFNTNLE
;
A
#
# COMPACT_ATOMS: atom_id res chain seq x y z
N PHE A 1 13.34 7.32 -17.41
CA PHE A 1 13.47 8.03 -16.12
C PHE A 1 12.17 8.83 -15.91
N LYS A 2 11.16 8.26 -15.22
CA LYS A 2 10.10 9.09 -14.66
C LYS A 2 10.70 9.86 -13.48
N GLN A 3 10.93 11.16 -13.66
CA GLN A 3 11.13 12.04 -12.51
C GLN A 3 9.90 11.89 -11.62
N LYS A 4 10.12 11.55 -10.36
CA LYS A 4 9.06 11.62 -9.35
C LYS A 4 8.56 13.06 -9.32
N THR A 5 7.27 13.24 -9.50
CA THR A 5 6.65 14.57 -9.42
C THR A 5 6.86 15.14 -8.02
N ALA A 6 6.89 16.46 -7.90
CA ALA A 6 6.93 17.14 -6.62
C ALA A 6 5.84 16.62 -5.65
N TYR A 7 4.71 16.18 -6.19
CA TYR A 7 3.60 15.57 -5.48
C TYR A 7 3.96 14.22 -4.80
N GLU A 8 4.87 13.42 -5.35
CA GLU A 8 5.29 12.15 -4.74
C GLU A 8 6.41 12.32 -3.70
N ILE A 9 7.21 13.38 -3.84
CA ILE A 9 8.37 13.65 -2.96
C ILE A 9 7.95 14.50 -1.76
N MET A 10 7.12 15.51 -1.98
CA MET A 10 6.75 16.48 -0.95
C MET A 10 5.92 15.89 0.20
N PRO A 11 4.87 15.07 -0.04
CA PRO A 11 4.15 14.43 1.06
C PRO A 11 5.03 13.48 1.88
N SER A 12 5.98 12.79 1.22
CA SER A 12 6.93 11.92 1.91
C SER A 12 7.93 12.72 2.74
N LEU A 13 8.46 13.81 2.24
CA LEU A 13 9.36 14.71 2.98
C LEU A 13 8.62 15.41 4.12
N VAL A 14 7.47 16.02 3.83
CA VAL A 14 6.68 16.76 4.82
C VAL A 14 6.20 15.82 5.93
N GLY A 15 5.61 14.67 5.58
CA GLY A 15 5.13 13.70 6.56
C GLY A 15 6.25 13.11 7.43
N SER A 16 7.41 12.82 6.83
CA SER A 16 8.56 12.28 7.56
C SER A 16 9.22 13.32 8.46
N GLU A 17 9.35 14.56 7.99
CA GLU A 17 9.83 15.66 8.80
C GLU A 17 8.92 15.95 9.97
N MET A 18 7.61 15.89 9.75
CA MET A 18 6.61 16.11 10.79
C MET A 18 6.81 15.16 11.97
N CYS A 19 6.97 13.87 11.71
CA CYS A 19 7.16 12.87 12.77
C CYS A 19 8.48 13.08 13.55
N ILE A 20 9.58 13.42 12.88
CA ILE A 20 10.89 13.60 13.53
C ILE A 20 10.90 14.89 14.38
N ARG A 21 10.14 15.92 14.00
CA ARG A 21 10.29 17.27 14.53
C ARG A 21 9.36 17.66 15.64
N ASP A 22 8.13 17.16 15.61
CA ASP A 22 7.10 17.53 16.59
C ASP A 22 7.65 17.49 18.03
N ARG A 23 8.58 16.61 18.30
CA ARG A 23 9.11 16.43 19.65
C ARG A 23 10.63 16.50 19.81
N LEU A 24 11.41 16.45 18.72
CA LEU A 24 12.86 16.52 18.81
C LEU A 24 13.40 17.93 18.65
N ARG A 25 12.74 18.78 17.86
CA ARG A 25 13.11 20.18 17.61
C ARG A 25 11.87 21.01 17.25
N PRO A 26 11.02 21.38 18.23
CA PRO A 26 9.72 22.05 17.95
C PRO A 26 9.86 23.50 17.51
N GLU A 27 11.07 24.10 17.55
CA GLU A 27 11.25 25.54 17.39
C GLU A 27 10.83 26.06 16.01
N GLY A 28 9.87 26.98 16.02
CA GLY A 28 9.47 27.83 14.88
C GLY A 28 8.47 27.22 13.90
N ILE A 29 7.85 26.08 14.22
CA ILE A 29 6.71 25.50 13.49
C ILE A 29 5.68 25.04 14.52
N GLU A 30 4.42 25.43 14.32
CA GLU A 30 3.30 24.98 15.13
C GLU A 30 2.81 23.61 14.66
N TRP A 31 2.82 22.63 15.57
CA TRP A 31 2.38 21.27 15.29
C TRP A 31 1.02 21.03 15.93
N PRO A 32 -0.05 20.88 15.12
CA PRO A 32 -1.39 20.69 15.65
C PRO A 32 -1.56 19.28 16.23
N ASN A 33 -2.43 19.18 17.25
CA ASN A 33 -2.84 17.91 17.81
C ASN A 33 -4.32 17.65 17.49
N HIS A 34 -4.69 16.38 17.40
CA HIS A 34 -6.08 15.95 17.44
C HIS A 34 -6.70 16.17 18.82
N VAL A 35 -8.02 16.02 18.91
CA VAL A 35 -8.77 16.17 20.18
C VAL A 35 -8.29 15.21 21.28
N ASP A 36 -7.76 14.05 20.88
CA ASP A 36 -7.20 13.03 21.77
C ASP A 36 -5.73 13.33 22.19
N GLY A 37 -5.19 14.49 21.84
CA GLY A 37 -3.85 14.94 22.15
C GLY A 37 -2.74 14.32 21.28
N LYS A 38 -3.09 13.47 20.31
CA LYS A 38 -2.13 12.93 19.35
C LYS A 38 -1.81 13.93 18.25
N PRO A 39 -0.57 13.96 17.71
CA PRO A 39 -0.22 14.85 16.62
C PRO A 39 -1.08 14.65 15.39
N SER A 40 -1.57 15.74 14.80
CA SER A 40 -2.25 15.72 13.50
C SER A 40 -1.23 16.01 12.39
N PHE A 41 -1.15 15.09 11.41
CA PHE A 41 -0.31 15.26 10.22
C PHE A 41 -1.14 15.60 8.97
N LYS A 42 -2.39 16.02 9.16
CA LYS A 42 -3.21 16.48 8.05
C LYS A 42 -2.71 17.84 7.57
N LEU A 43 -2.61 17.97 6.24
CA LEU A 43 -2.14 19.21 5.61
C LEU A 43 -2.97 20.42 6.04
N GLU A 44 -4.29 20.27 6.11
CA GLU A 44 -5.23 21.31 6.54
C GLU A 44 -4.98 21.80 7.97
N ASP A 45 -4.73 20.87 8.91
CA ASP A 45 -4.48 21.23 10.30
C ASP A 45 -3.13 21.95 10.43
N LEU A 46 -2.11 21.46 9.69
CA LEU A 46 -0.78 22.02 9.72
C LEU A 46 -0.73 23.42 9.08
N THR A 47 -1.41 23.62 7.95
CA THR A 47 -1.49 24.95 7.30
C THR A 47 -2.21 25.95 8.19
N ARG A 48 -3.34 25.55 8.78
CA ARG A 48 -4.10 26.38 9.73
C ARG A 48 -3.26 26.79 10.94
N ALA A 49 -2.55 25.84 11.56
CA ALA A 49 -1.72 26.12 12.73
C ALA A 49 -0.59 27.10 12.42
N ASN A 50 -0.07 27.10 11.20
CA ASN A 50 1.05 27.96 10.78
C ASN A 50 0.64 29.19 9.96
N GLY A 51 -0.66 29.53 9.91
CA GLY A 51 -1.17 30.71 9.21
C GLY A 51 -0.96 30.69 7.70
N ILE A 52 -0.94 29.49 7.09
CA ILE A 52 -0.81 29.29 5.64
C ILE A 52 -2.21 29.16 5.06
N ASP A 53 -2.50 29.94 4.01
CA ASP A 53 -3.78 29.90 3.32
C ASP A 53 -3.98 28.53 2.63
N HIS A 54 -5.11 27.89 2.95
CA HIS A 54 -5.55 26.62 2.39
C HIS A 54 -7.09 26.56 2.44
N SER A 55 -7.74 27.66 1.99
CA SER A 55 -9.20 27.82 2.06
C SER A 55 -9.96 26.82 1.20
N ASP A 56 -9.37 26.42 0.05
CA ASP A 56 -9.96 25.49 -0.89
C ASP A 56 -9.33 24.07 -0.73
N ALA A 57 -9.32 23.56 0.51
CA ALA A 57 -8.87 22.21 0.79
C ALA A 57 -9.63 21.20 -0.08
N HIS A 58 -8.90 20.17 -0.59
CA HIS A 58 -9.36 19.19 -1.58
C HIS A 58 -9.41 19.68 -3.03
N ASP A 59 -9.10 20.95 -3.34
CA ASP A 59 -8.70 21.33 -4.68
C ASP A 59 -7.23 20.94 -4.91
N ALA A 60 -6.96 20.22 -6.00
CA ALA A 60 -5.63 19.64 -6.25
C ALA A 60 -4.52 20.72 -6.35
N LEU A 61 -4.85 21.89 -6.89
CA LEU A 61 -3.89 23.00 -7.03
C LEU A 61 -3.64 23.69 -5.69
N SER A 62 -4.69 23.89 -4.89
CA SER A 62 -4.62 24.42 -3.53
C SER A 62 -3.75 23.55 -2.63
N ASP A 63 -3.96 22.21 -2.66
CA ASP A 63 -3.15 21.24 -1.92
C ASP A 63 -1.66 21.30 -2.31
N VAL A 64 -1.36 21.50 -3.59
CA VAL A 64 0.03 21.64 -4.07
C VAL A 64 0.66 22.92 -3.51
N TYR A 65 -0.03 24.07 -3.57
CA TYR A 65 0.51 25.32 -3.03
C TYR A 65 0.67 25.28 -1.51
N ALA A 66 -0.27 24.68 -0.79
CA ALA A 66 -0.19 24.45 0.64
C ALA A 66 1.04 23.58 1.00
N THR A 67 1.25 22.48 0.27
CA THR A 67 2.41 21.60 0.45
C THR A 67 3.73 22.34 0.20
N ILE A 68 3.82 23.16 -0.87
CA ILE A 68 5.01 23.97 -1.17
C ILE A 68 5.26 24.98 -0.05
N SER A 69 4.22 25.61 0.49
CA SER A 69 4.34 26.61 1.55
C SER A 69 4.84 25.98 2.86
N ILE A 70 4.33 24.81 3.23
CA ILE A 70 4.85 24.03 4.36
C ILE A 70 6.31 23.64 4.14
N ALA A 71 6.69 23.17 2.95
CA ALA A 71 8.07 22.81 2.66
C ALA A 71 9.02 24.01 2.76
N LYS A 72 8.59 25.21 2.29
CA LYS A 72 9.34 26.46 2.45
C LYS A 72 9.49 26.83 3.94
N LEU A 73 8.42 26.70 4.72
CA LEU A 73 8.45 26.92 6.17
C LEU A 73 9.47 26.00 6.85
N ILE A 74 9.41 24.68 6.57
CA ILE A 74 10.35 23.71 7.11
C ILE A 74 11.78 24.07 6.70
N LYS A 75 12.02 24.36 5.43
CA LYS A 75 13.36 24.73 4.94
C LYS A 75 13.90 25.98 5.62
N SER A 76 13.06 26.97 5.86
CA SER A 76 13.46 28.23 6.51
C SER A 76 13.82 28.05 8.00
N LYS A 77 13.04 27.21 8.70
CA LYS A 77 13.20 26.98 10.14
C LYS A 77 14.23 25.90 10.47
N GLN A 78 14.42 24.92 9.58
CA GLN A 78 15.30 23.77 9.78
C GLN A 78 16.06 23.37 8.50
N PRO A 79 16.90 24.20 7.99
CA PRO A 79 17.55 23.99 6.69
C PRO A 79 18.38 22.68 6.67
N LYS A 80 19.11 22.38 7.74
CA LYS A 80 19.95 21.15 7.80
C LYS A 80 19.13 19.86 7.70
N LEU A 81 17.97 19.80 8.36
CA LEU A 81 17.10 18.61 8.30
C LEU A 81 16.45 18.51 6.93
N PHE A 82 15.96 19.63 6.40
CA PHE A 82 15.39 19.66 5.05
C PHE A 82 16.39 19.18 4.01
N ASP A 83 17.62 19.71 4.03
CA ASP A 83 18.66 19.33 3.08
C ASP A 83 19.07 17.87 3.22
N TYR A 84 19.11 17.34 4.45
CA TYR A 84 19.36 15.92 4.71
C TYR A 84 18.28 15.04 4.05
N LEU A 85 17.01 15.26 4.37
CA LEU A 85 15.89 14.48 3.81
C LEU A 85 15.76 14.66 2.30
N TYR A 86 16.03 15.86 1.79
CA TYR A 86 16.07 16.11 0.37
C TYR A 86 17.20 15.33 -0.34
N ASN A 87 18.32 15.15 0.30
CA ASN A 87 19.43 14.35 -0.24
C ASN A 87 19.13 12.86 -0.24
N ILE A 88 18.54 12.32 0.84
CA ILE A 88 18.17 10.89 0.91
C ILE A 88 16.94 10.52 0.04
N ARG A 89 16.33 11.44 -0.71
CA ARG A 89 15.35 11.09 -1.74
C ARG A 89 15.95 10.23 -2.87
N LYS A 90 17.27 10.26 -3.03
CA LYS A 90 18.00 9.45 -4.01
C LYS A 90 18.22 8.05 -3.46
N LYS A 91 17.81 7.03 -4.21
CA LYS A 91 17.94 5.63 -3.81
C LYS A 91 19.34 5.26 -3.31
N HIS A 92 20.40 5.69 -4.02
CA HIS A 92 21.78 5.35 -3.64
C HIS A 92 22.22 5.96 -2.29
N GLU A 93 21.63 7.08 -1.87
CA GLU A 93 21.90 7.63 -0.54
C GLU A 93 21.19 6.83 0.55
N VAL A 94 19.97 6.35 0.26
CA VAL A 94 19.25 5.44 1.16
C VAL A 94 20.00 4.11 1.30
N GLU A 95 20.55 3.57 0.22
CA GLU A 95 21.32 2.31 0.22
C GLU A 95 22.60 2.38 1.05
N LYS A 96 23.16 3.57 1.29
CA LYS A 96 24.29 3.75 2.23
C LYS A 96 23.88 3.55 3.69
N ILE A 97 22.61 3.83 4.00
CA ILE A 97 22.07 3.71 5.35
C ILE A 97 21.45 2.31 5.55
N ILE A 98 20.64 1.86 4.56
CA ILE A 98 19.98 0.56 4.60
C ILE A 98 20.79 -0.44 3.78
N ASN A 99 21.64 -1.20 4.46
CA ASN A 99 22.54 -2.15 3.81
C ASN A 99 22.48 -3.52 4.50
N THR A 100 22.19 -4.56 3.73
CA THR A 100 22.13 -5.94 4.24
C THR A 100 23.50 -6.56 4.47
N ASN A 101 24.56 -6.07 3.81
CA ASN A 101 25.90 -6.63 3.96
C ASN A 101 26.48 -6.33 5.37
N ASP A 102 26.28 -5.11 5.83
CA ASP A 102 26.81 -4.68 7.13
C ASP A 102 25.87 -5.04 8.29
N LYS A 103 24.61 -5.40 8.00
CA LYS A 103 23.55 -5.66 8.99
C LYS A 103 23.50 -4.58 10.09
N ARG A 104 23.70 -3.32 9.72
CA ARG A 104 23.69 -2.19 10.68
C ARG A 104 22.26 -1.73 10.92
N PRO A 105 21.86 -1.55 12.18
CA PRO A 105 20.58 -0.97 12.50
C PRO A 105 20.53 0.49 12.07
N PHE A 106 19.34 0.96 11.73
CA PHE A 106 19.05 2.35 11.38
C PHE A 106 17.73 2.78 12.00
N PHE A 107 17.55 4.08 12.15
CA PHE A 107 16.29 4.63 12.63
C PHE A 107 15.38 4.96 11.42
N TYR A 108 14.12 4.55 11.51
CA TYR A 108 13.11 4.75 10.47
C TYR A 108 11.88 5.44 11.04
N VAL A 109 11.36 6.42 10.31
CA VAL A 109 10.13 7.14 10.65
C VAL A 109 9.09 6.91 9.56
N SER A 110 7.88 6.51 9.97
CA SER A 110 6.79 6.25 9.05
C SER A 110 5.44 6.20 9.76
N GLY A 111 4.40 6.71 9.12
CA GLY A 111 3.02 6.64 9.62
C GLY A 111 2.45 5.24 9.82
N ILE A 112 3.14 4.18 9.33
CA ILE A 112 2.78 2.78 9.58
C ILE A 112 3.27 2.25 10.93
N LEU A 113 4.17 2.99 11.60
CA LEU A 113 4.66 2.65 12.94
C LEU A 113 3.72 3.21 14.01
N SER A 114 3.85 2.68 15.25
CA SER A 114 3.01 3.11 16.37
C SER A 114 3.23 4.58 16.73
N SER A 115 2.13 5.26 17.04
CA SER A 115 2.16 6.60 17.63
C SER A 115 2.82 6.65 19.01
N ASP A 116 2.87 5.52 19.73
CA ASP A 116 3.47 5.42 21.06
C ASP A 116 4.98 5.68 21.00
N ASN A 117 5.64 5.31 19.90
CA ASN A 117 7.04 5.61 19.62
C ASN A 117 7.19 6.78 18.63
N MET A 118 6.20 7.67 18.58
CA MET A 118 6.19 8.84 17.70
C MET A 118 6.45 8.49 16.23
N TYR A 119 5.87 7.39 15.76
CA TYR A 119 6.02 6.88 14.40
C TYR A 119 7.47 6.55 14.01
N GLY A 120 8.37 6.39 14.99
CA GLY A 120 9.78 6.05 14.80
C GLY A 120 10.14 4.70 15.41
N SER A 121 11.07 3.97 14.80
CA SER A 121 11.62 2.75 15.38
C SER A 121 13.02 2.44 14.87
N VAL A 122 13.74 1.60 15.62
CA VAL A 122 15.02 1.05 15.22
C VAL A 122 14.77 -0.19 14.36
N MET A 123 15.30 -0.17 13.13
CA MET A 123 15.11 -1.21 12.15
C MET A 123 16.42 -1.91 11.82
N LEU A 124 16.34 -3.22 11.54
CA LEU A 124 17.45 -4.01 11.03
C LEU A 124 17.13 -4.48 9.60
N PRO A 125 17.98 -4.21 8.59
CA PRO A 125 17.80 -4.73 7.25
C PRO A 125 18.14 -6.23 7.25
N LEU A 126 17.20 -7.07 6.80
CA LEU A 126 17.35 -8.53 6.81
C LEU A 126 17.65 -9.08 5.41
N ALA A 127 16.89 -8.67 4.40
CA ALA A 127 17.04 -9.16 3.03
C ALA A 127 16.54 -8.14 2.00
N LYS A 128 17.06 -8.23 0.78
CA LYS A 128 16.44 -7.57 -0.39
C LYS A 128 15.16 -8.32 -0.76
N HIS A 129 14.13 -7.57 -1.12
CA HIS A 129 12.89 -8.18 -1.60
C HIS A 129 13.16 -8.95 -2.91
N PRO A 130 12.74 -10.23 -3.03
CA PRO A 130 13.12 -11.07 -4.17
C PRO A 130 12.66 -10.52 -5.52
N GLU A 131 11.56 -9.80 -5.57
CA GLU A 131 10.98 -9.27 -6.80
C GLU A 131 11.14 -7.78 -6.99
N ASN A 132 11.06 -7.03 -5.90
CA ASN A 132 11.14 -5.57 -5.98
C ASN A 132 12.56 -5.10 -5.69
N LYS A 133 13.35 -4.87 -6.72
CA LYS A 133 14.73 -4.36 -6.64
C LYS A 133 14.86 -3.03 -5.87
N ASN A 134 13.75 -2.36 -5.60
CA ASN A 134 13.70 -1.11 -4.87
C ASN A 134 13.16 -1.28 -3.43
N ALA A 135 13.03 -2.50 -2.95
CA ALA A 135 12.50 -2.77 -1.61
C ALA A 135 13.47 -3.59 -0.76
N MET A 136 13.49 -3.25 0.52
CA MET A 136 14.24 -3.93 1.57
C MET A 136 13.29 -4.48 2.61
N ILE A 137 13.47 -5.74 2.99
CA ILE A 137 12.74 -6.39 4.09
C ILE A 137 13.50 -6.09 5.37
N CYS A 138 12.86 -5.41 6.31
CA CYS A 138 13.45 -4.94 7.56
C CYS A 138 12.64 -5.43 8.77
N TRP A 139 13.33 -5.67 9.87
CA TRP A 139 12.71 -6.02 11.14
C TRP A 139 12.70 -4.82 12.09
N ASN A 140 11.60 -4.63 12.80
CA ASN A 140 11.50 -3.67 13.88
C ASN A 140 12.11 -4.25 15.15
N LEU A 141 13.26 -3.73 15.59
CA LEU A 141 14.02 -4.24 16.74
C LEU A 141 13.31 -4.03 18.08
N MET A 142 12.27 -3.21 18.16
CA MET A 142 11.41 -3.13 19.34
C MET A 142 10.49 -4.36 19.49
N LYS A 143 10.48 -5.26 18.49
CA LYS A 143 9.64 -6.47 18.47
C LYS A 143 10.49 -7.72 18.56
N ASP A 144 10.03 -8.69 19.38
CA ASP A 144 10.74 -9.95 19.53
C ASP A 144 10.76 -10.73 18.19
N PRO A 145 11.95 -11.10 17.67
CA PRO A 145 12.07 -11.81 16.42
C PRO A 145 11.85 -13.34 16.54
N SER A 146 11.54 -13.86 17.72
CA SER A 146 11.42 -15.29 17.96
C SER A 146 10.40 -15.97 17.05
N CYS A 147 9.31 -15.27 16.70
CA CYS A 147 8.33 -15.77 15.73
C CYS A 147 8.95 -15.99 14.34
N LEU A 148 9.80 -15.08 13.88
CA LEU A 148 10.48 -15.17 12.60
C LEU A 148 11.54 -16.27 12.58
N ILE A 149 12.24 -16.47 13.70
CA ILE A 149 13.31 -17.47 13.85
C ILE A 149 12.73 -18.88 13.92
N ASN A 150 11.73 -19.12 14.76
CA ASN A 150 11.29 -20.43 15.19
C ASN A 150 10.21 -21.07 14.29
N ASN A 151 9.39 -20.27 13.58
CA ASN A 151 8.32 -20.83 12.76
C ASN A 151 8.81 -21.25 11.38
N SER A 152 8.09 -22.19 10.74
CA SER A 152 8.38 -22.61 9.36
C SER A 152 8.01 -21.53 8.34
N VAL A 153 8.47 -21.70 7.08
CA VAL A 153 8.13 -20.78 5.97
C VAL A 153 6.62 -20.75 5.76
N GLU A 154 5.96 -21.91 5.75
CA GLU A 154 4.53 -22.08 5.51
C GLU A 154 3.71 -21.37 6.59
N THR A 155 4.06 -21.57 7.86
CA THR A 155 3.39 -20.91 9.00
C THR A 155 3.53 -19.37 8.91
N LEU A 156 4.71 -18.89 8.53
CA LEU A 156 4.94 -17.45 8.40
C LEU A 156 4.18 -16.86 7.20
N GLN A 157 4.08 -17.60 6.10
CA GLN A 157 3.28 -17.18 4.94
C GLN A 157 1.80 -17.04 5.30
N GLU A 158 1.24 -18.02 5.98
CA GLU A 158 -0.13 -17.97 6.45
C GLU A 158 -0.39 -16.77 7.36
N ASN A 159 0.48 -16.57 8.36
CA ASN A 159 0.35 -15.47 9.30
C ASN A 159 0.57 -14.08 8.69
N PHE A 160 1.48 -13.95 7.73
CA PHE A 160 1.81 -12.63 7.16
C PHE A 160 0.80 -12.19 6.10
N PHE A 161 0.20 -13.14 5.37
CA PHE A 161 -0.55 -12.82 4.16
C PHE A 161 -2.00 -13.27 4.18
N ASN A 162 -2.33 -14.39 4.81
CA ASN A 162 -3.65 -15.01 4.72
C ASN A 162 -4.59 -14.66 5.89
N LEU A 163 -4.03 -14.40 7.08
CA LEU A 163 -4.84 -14.03 8.24
C LEU A 163 -5.11 -12.52 8.30
N HIS A 164 -6.34 -12.16 8.62
CA HIS A 164 -6.66 -10.78 8.99
C HIS A 164 -5.88 -10.37 10.25
N VAL A 165 -5.54 -9.07 10.35
CA VAL A 165 -4.76 -8.54 11.50
C VAL A 165 -5.42 -8.88 12.85
N SER A 166 -6.75 -8.94 12.89
CA SER A 166 -7.55 -9.33 14.08
C SER A 166 -7.46 -10.81 14.45
N GLU A 167 -7.03 -11.66 13.52
CA GLU A 167 -6.92 -13.11 13.70
C GLU A 167 -5.49 -13.55 14.03
N ARG A 168 -4.53 -12.63 13.93
CA ARG A 168 -3.13 -12.91 14.24
C ARG A 168 -2.91 -12.95 15.74
N SER A 169 -2.07 -13.87 16.19
CA SER A 169 -1.58 -13.85 17.57
C SER A 169 -0.85 -12.52 17.85
N SER A 170 -1.02 -11.99 19.06
CA SER A 170 -0.36 -10.76 19.52
C SER A 170 1.17 -10.78 19.40
N ASP A 171 1.75 -11.97 19.36
CA ASP A 171 3.19 -12.19 19.37
C ASP A 171 3.79 -12.32 17.95
N ILE A 172 2.93 -12.30 16.91
CA ILE A 172 3.37 -12.40 15.52
C ILE A 172 3.48 -11.01 14.90
N PHE A 173 4.71 -10.60 14.68
CA PHE A 173 5.05 -9.35 14.00
C PHE A 173 5.50 -9.60 12.57
N THR A 174 5.02 -8.78 11.65
CA THR A 174 5.37 -8.88 10.23
C THR A 174 6.59 -7.99 9.94
N PRO A 175 7.58 -8.47 9.17
CA PRO A 175 8.65 -7.62 8.67
C PRO A 175 8.10 -6.45 7.85
N LEU A 176 8.74 -5.29 7.93
CA LEU A 176 8.37 -4.12 7.16
C LEU A 176 9.12 -4.09 5.82
N ILE A 177 8.40 -3.76 4.75
CA ILE A 177 8.98 -3.57 3.43
C ILE A 177 9.22 -2.09 3.20
N ILE A 178 10.48 -1.67 3.18
CA ILE A 178 10.87 -0.28 2.98
C ILE A 178 11.28 -0.07 1.52
N SER A 179 10.56 0.82 0.84
CA SER A 179 10.86 1.18 -0.56
C SER A 179 11.98 2.21 -0.62
N LEU A 180 13.16 1.81 -1.10
CA LEU A 180 14.37 2.64 -1.18
C LEU A 180 14.24 3.84 -2.13
N ASN A 181 13.31 3.77 -3.08
CA ASN A 181 13.09 4.79 -4.09
C ASN A 181 11.87 5.69 -3.80
N LYS A 182 11.28 5.60 -2.60
CA LYS A 182 10.14 6.43 -2.18
C LYS A 182 10.50 7.47 -1.12
N ALA A 183 11.77 7.92 -1.12
CA ALA A 183 12.29 8.88 -0.15
C ALA A 183 11.95 8.50 1.32
N PRO A 184 12.31 7.30 1.79
CA PRO A 184 12.01 6.90 3.17
C PRO A 184 12.76 7.80 4.14
N ALA A 185 12.13 8.19 5.25
CA ALA A 185 12.79 8.93 6.31
C ALA A 185 13.63 7.99 7.17
N VAL A 186 14.88 7.88 6.83
CA VAL A 186 15.84 7.00 7.51
C VAL A 186 17.06 7.79 7.95
N THR A 187 17.66 7.37 9.07
CA THR A 187 18.89 7.97 9.58
C THR A 187 19.77 6.91 10.24
N PRO A 188 21.10 7.04 10.17
CA PRO A 188 22.00 6.15 10.89
C PRO A 188 21.70 6.15 12.40
N ILE A 189 21.81 4.97 13.02
CA ILE A 189 21.46 4.78 14.43
C ILE A 189 22.31 5.63 15.39
N ASN A 190 23.54 5.96 15.02
CA ASN A 190 24.45 6.77 15.83
C ASN A 190 23.98 8.23 16.06
N LEU A 191 22.95 8.68 15.32
CA LEU A 191 22.31 9.98 15.54
C LEU A 191 21.23 9.93 16.63
N ILE A 192 20.86 8.73 17.11
CA ILE A 192 19.90 8.55 18.19
C ILE A 192 20.66 8.53 19.51
N THR A 193 20.71 9.69 20.17
CA THR A 193 21.32 9.82 21.49
C THR A 193 20.43 9.20 22.57
N PRO A 194 20.93 8.90 23.78
CA PRO A 194 20.11 8.39 24.88
C PRO A 194 18.91 9.27 25.20
N GLU A 195 19.06 10.58 25.13
CA GLU A 195 17.99 11.56 25.38
C GLU A 195 16.91 11.49 24.29
N ILE A 196 17.32 11.30 23.03
CA ILE A 196 16.42 11.11 21.90
C ILE A 196 15.68 9.77 22.04
N ALA A 197 16.39 8.69 22.38
CA ALA A 197 15.80 7.38 22.60
C ALA A 197 14.74 7.43 23.72
N GLN A 198 15.02 8.09 24.81
CA GLN A 198 14.07 8.28 25.92
C GLN A 198 12.81 9.05 25.47
N LYS A 199 12.98 10.16 24.74
CA LYS A 199 11.85 10.95 24.20
C LYS A 199 10.97 10.14 23.25
N LEU A 200 11.57 9.24 22.47
CA LEU A 200 10.89 8.37 21.52
C LEU A 200 10.36 7.08 22.14
N ALA A 201 10.50 6.90 23.45
CA ALA A 201 10.18 5.66 24.17
C ALA A 201 10.81 4.41 23.51
N LEU A 202 12.06 4.54 23.03
CA LEU A 202 12.82 3.45 22.45
C LEU A 202 13.63 2.74 23.54
N ASP A 203 13.42 1.44 23.70
CA ASP A 203 14.25 0.59 24.52
C ASP A 203 15.43 0.08 23.70
N MET A 204 16.56 0.76 23.84
CA MET A 204 17.78 0.43 23.07
C MET A 204 18.39 -0.90 23.52
N GLU A 205 18.13 -1.35 24.76
CA GLU A 205 18.60 -2.65 25.24
C GLU A 205 17.80 -3.79 24.62
N ILE A 206 16.48 -3.67 24.54
CA ILE A 206 15.63 -4.61 23.79
C ILE A 206 16.06 -4.65 22.33
N CYS A 207 16.32 -3.50 21.71
CA CYS A 207 16.81 -3.45 20.32
C CYS A 207 18.12 -4.21 20.15
N ARG A 208 19.07 -4.05 21.10
CA ARG A 208 20.35 -4.75 21.09
C ARG A 208 20.17 -6.27 21.20
N LEU A 209 19.39 -6.71 22.17
CA LEU A 209 19.11 -8.15 22.40
C LEU A 209 18.41 -8.79 21.19
N ASN A 210 17.43 -8.12 20.61
CA ASN A 210 16.72 -8.62 19.43
C ASN A 210 17.62 -8.63 18.19
N MET A 211 18.51 -7.66 18.03
CA MET A 211 19.52 -7.67 16.98
C MET A 211 20.47 -8.86 17.13
N GLU A 212 20.96 -9.12 18.34
CA GLU A 212 21.86 -10.26 18.62
C GLU A 212 21.20 -11.60 18.27
N LYS A 213 19.91 -11.77 18.62
CA LYS A 213 19.16 -12.95 18.22
C LYS A 213 19.10 -13.12 16.68
N LEU A 214 18.81 -12.02 15.95
CA LEU A 214 18.68 -12.05 14.50
C LEU A 214 19.99 -12.29 13.75
N ILE A 215 21.11 -11.79 14.27
CA ILE A 215 22.43 -11.94 13.62
C ILE A 215 22.96 -13.37 13.70
N GLN A 216 22.55 -14.13 14.73
CA GLN A 216 22.96 -15.54 14.91
C GLN A 216 22.39 -16.46 13.81
N PHE A 217 21.34 -16.05 13.11
CA PHE A 217 20.68 -16.87 12.10
C PHE A 217 20.74 -16.18 10.73
N ASP A 218 21.03 -16.94 9.68
CA ASP A 218 20.84 -16.44 8.32
C ASP A 218 19.37 -16.62 7.91
N ILE A 219 18.59 -15.54 8.10
CA ILE A 219 17.16 -15.51 7.81
C ILE A 219 16.89 -15.05 6.37
N SER A 220 17.92 -14.66 5.63
CA SER A 220 17.77 -14.05 4.30
C SER A 220 17.08 -14.98 3.31
N GLU A 221 17.50 -16.25 3.28
CA GLU A 221 16.92 -17.26 2.39
C GLU A 221 15.47 -17.62 2.79
N LYS A 222 15.21 -17.72 4.09
CA LYS A 222 13.86 -17.95 4.62
C LYS A 222 12.90 -16.83 4.22
N LEU A 223 13.32 -15.58 4.35
CA LEU A 223 12.54 -14.42 3.91
C LEU A 223 12.33 -14.44 2.39
N ARG A 224 13.35 -14.79 1.61
CA ARG A 224 13.22 -14.91 0.17
C ARG A 224 12.12 -15.92 -0.21
N GLN A 225 12.09 -17.08 0.41
CA GLN A 225 11.07 -18.12 0.18
C GLN A 225 9.68 -17.62 0.57
N ILE A 226 9.55 -16.97 1.75
CA ILE A 226 8.28 -16.39 2.21
C ILE A 226 7.69 -15.42 1.20
N TYR A 227 8.50 -14.51 0.66
CA TYR A 227 8.02 -13.47 -0.26
C TYR A 227 7.97 -13.89 -1.72
N GLN A 228 8.69 -14.93 -2.13
CA GLN A 228 8.67 -15.48 -3.50
C GLN A 228 7.39 -16.27 -3.79
N SER A 229 6.87 -17.02 -2.83
CA SER A 229 5.68 -17.86 -3.00
C SER A 229 4.38 -17.06 -3.13
N GLN A 230 4.35 -15.78 -2.73
CA GLN A 230 3.21 -14.91 -2.97
C GLN A 230 2.87 -14.73 -4.45
N ILE A 231 3.85 -14.88 -5.34
CA ILE A 231 3.66 -14.72 -6.79
C ILE A 231 2.89 -15.90 -7.37
N ALA A 232 3.25 -17.10 -6.92
CA ALA A 232 2.59 -18.32 -7.40
C ALA A 232 1.10 -18.38 -7.00
N GLN A 233 0.71 -17.67 -5.93
CA GLN A 233 -0.69 -17.62 -5.45
C GLN A 233 -1.47 -16.43 -6.01
N SER A 234 -0.81 -15.35 -6.42
CA SER A 234 -1.49 -14.26 -7.11
C SER A 234 -1.43 -14.47 -8.63
N THR A 235 -2.22 -15.40 -9.14
CA THR A 235 -2.72 -15.29 -10.51
C THR A 235 -3.56 -14.00 -10.55
N LYS A 236 -2.87 -12.87 -10.69
CA LYS A 236 -3.56 -11.59 -10.87
C LYS A 236 -4.42 -11.76 -12.08
N SER A 237 -5.74 -11.61 -11.94
CA SER A 237 -6.63 -11.57 -13.10
C SER A 237 -6.07 -10.55 -14.09
N ALA A 238 -6.23 -10.75 -15.37
CA ALA A 238 -5.74 -9.83 -16.40
C ALA A 238 -6.14 -8.37 -16.11
N GLU A 239 -7.30 -8.15 -15.48
CA GLU A 239 -7.82 -6.83 -15.09
C GLU A 239 -6.97 -6.13 -14.03
N SER A 240 -6.31 -6.88 -13.14
CA SER A 240 -5.41 -6.32 -12.10
C SER A 240 -3.93 -6.33 -12.53
N ALA A 241 -3.61 -6.85 -13.70
CA ALA A 241 -2.25 -7.04 -14.20
C ALA A 241 -1.66 -5.84 -14.97
N LEU A 242 -2.21 -4.62 -14.79
CA LEU A 242 -1.79 -3.40 -15.50
C LEU A 242 -0.27 -3.14 -15.39
N TYR A 243 0.35 -3.47 -14.27
CA TYR A 243 1.77 -3.27 -14.01
C TYR A 243 2.62 -4.53 -14.13
N SER A 244 2.08 -5.63 -14.66
CA SER A 244 2.79 -6.91 -14.78
C SER A 244 3.71 -7.00 -16.02
N GLY A 245 3.92 -5.90 -16.72
CA GLY A 245 4.80 -5.79 -17.89
C GLY A 245 4.21 -4.87 -18.96
N PHE A 246 5.04 -4.51 -19.94
CA PHE A 246 4.60 -3.71 -21.08
C PHE A 246 3.82 -4.57 -22.07
N ILE A 247 2.76 -4.00 -22.64
CA ILE A 247 2.00 -4.61 -23.74
C ILE A 247 2.77 -4.36 -25.03
N PRO A 248 2.94 -5.38 -25.91
CA PRO A 248 3.57 -5.23 -27.20
C PRO A 248 2.87 -4.16 -28.07
N ASN A 249 3.65 -3.42 -28.88
CA ASN A 249 3.08 -2.36 -29.73
C ASN A 249 2.07 -2.89 -30.76
N GLU A 250 2.24 -4.13 -31.20
CA GLU A 250 1.29 -4.80 -32.12
C GLU A 250 -0.07 -5.01 -31.41
N ASP A 251 -0.04 -5.44 -30.17
CA ASP A 251 -1.24 -5.66 -29.36
C ASP A 251 -1.96 -4.35 -29.06
N ILE A 252 -1.23 -3.24 -28.91
CA ILE A 252 -1.84 -1.91 -28.74
C ILE A 252 -2.66 -1.54 -29.99
N LYS A 253 -2.12 -1.77 -31.19
CA LYS A 253 -2.85 -1.51 -32.45
C LYS A 253 -4.07 -2.40 -32.58
N THR A 254 -3.94 -3.68 -32.26
CA THR A 254 -5.09 -4.62 -32.24
C THR A 254 -6.16 -4.17 -31.24
N ALA A 255 -5.77 -3.69 -30.05
CA ALA A 255 -6.71 -3.16 -29.07
C ALA A 255 -7.44 -1.88 -29.55
N GLU A 256 -6.79 -1.04 -30.35
CA GLU A 256 -7.44 0.11 -30.99
C GLU A 256 -8.50 -0.32 -31.98
N THR A 257 -8.22 -1.35 -32.77
CA THR A 257 -9.20 -1.96 -33.70
C THR A 257 -10.36 -2.56 -32.93
N VAL A 258 -10.10 -3.31 -31.86
CA VAL A 258 -11.14 -3.90 -31.00
C VAL A 258 -12.06 -2.83 -30.39
N ARG A 259 -11.50 -1.70 -29.95
CA ARG A 259 -12.31 -0.60 -29.37
C ARG A 259 -13.26 0.06 -30.36
N SER A 260 -12.91 0.06 -31.64
CA SER A 260 -13.72 0.60 -32.71
C SER A 260 -14.65 -0.44 -33.37
N ALA A 261 -14.56 -1.71 -32.99
CA ALA A 261 -15.30 -2.80 -33.54
C ALA A 261 -16.79 -2.76 -33.14
N SER A 262 -17.66 -3.07 -34.07
CA SER A 262 -19.08 -3.29 -33.83
C SER A 262 -19.38 -4.74 -33.40
N MET A 263 -20.61 -5.01 -32.97
CA MET A 263 -21.04 -6.37 -32.65
C MET A 263 -20.88 -7.35 -33.85
N GLU A 264 -21.14 -6.87 -35.05
CA GLU A 264 -20.99 -7.70 -36.25
C GLU A 264 -19.53 -8.06 -36.53
N ASP A 265 -18.60 -7.16 -36.21
CA ASP A 265 -17.17 -7.39 -36.37
C ASP A 265 -16.67 -8.50 -35.45
N PHE A 266 -17.18 -8.60 -34.21
CA PHE A 266 -16.87 -9.71 -33.31
C PHE A 266 -17.40 -11.05 -33.76
N SER A 267 -18.45 -11.07 -34.53
CA SER A 267 -19.00 -12.30 -35.10
C SER A 267 -18.26 -12.77 -36.37
N LYS A 268 -17.62 -11.84 -37.10
CA LYS A 268 -16.93 -12.10 -38.34
C LYS A 268 -15.42 -12.23 -38.25
N ASN A 269 -14.83 -11.53 -37.28
CA ASN A 269 -13.37 -11.42 -37.13
C ASN A 269 -12.87 -12.05 -35.83
N SER A 270 -11.73 -12.74 -35.93
CA SER A 270 -11.00 -13.22 -34.76
C SER A 270 -9.88 -12.24 -34.45
N TYR A 271 -9.91 -11.66 -33.25
CA TYR A 271 -8.84 -10.81 -32.74
C TYR A 271 -7.95 -11.65 -31.83
N LEU A 272 -6.67 -11.71 -32.12
CA LEU A 272 -5.68 -12.46 -31.34
C LEU A 272 -4.57 -11.52 -30.89
N PHE A 273 -4.21 -11.62 -29.62
CA PHE A 273 -3.12 -10.86 -29.02
C PHE A 273 -1.96 -11.78 -28.69
N ASN A 274 -0.73 -11.27 -28.79
CA ASN A 274 0.47 -11.98 -28.38
C ASN A 274 0.57 -12.09 -26.86
N ASP A 275 0.06 -11.10 -26.13
CA ASP A 275 -0.02 -11.10 -24.67
C ASP A 275 -1.31 -11.80 -24.22
N ASN A 276 -1.15 -12.90 -23.48
CA ASN A 276 -2.28 -13.68 -22.98
C ASN A 276 -3.24 -12.87 -22.11
N ARG A 277 -2.74 -11.85 -21.39
CA ARG A 277 -3.60 -10.96 -20.60
C ARG A 277 -4.61 -10.22 -21.48
N MET A 278 -4.19 -9.82 -22.67
CA MET A 278 -5.05 -9.11 -23.61
C MET A 278 -6.13 -10.03 -24.21
N ASN A 279 -5.84 -11.33 -24.40
CA ASN A 279 -6.84 -12.31 -24.84
C ASN A 279 -7.92 -12.52 -23.75
N GLU A 280 -7.52 -12.62 -22.47
CA GLU A 280 -8.44 -12.69 -21.34
C GLU A 280 -9.29 -11.41 -21.24
N LEU A 281 -8.66 -10.24 -21.33
CA LEU A 281 -9.37 -8.95 -21.32
C LEU A 281 -10.35 -8.81 -22.47
N LEU A 282 -10.02 -9.29 -23.67
CA LEU A 282 -10.93 -9.30 -24.81
C LEU A 282 -12.17 -10.14 -24.53
N PHE A 283 -12.00 -11.34 -23.94
CA PHE A 283 -13.12 -12.18 -23.57
C PHE A 283 -14.04 -11.48 -22.55
N LEU A 284 -13.46 -10.89 -21.50
CA LEU A 284 -14.20 -10.15 -20.50
C LEU A 284 -14.88 -8.89 -21.07
N TYR A 285 -14.23 -8.20 -22.03
CA TYR A 285 -14.78 -7.04 -22.71
C TYR A 285 -16.01 -7.42 -23.56
N ARG A 286 -15.90 -8.52 -24.35
CA ARG A 286 -17.01 -9.04 -25.13
C ARG A 286 -18.17 -9.46 -24.25
N GLY A 287 -17.92 -10.18 -23.16
CA GLY A 287 -18.97 -10.63 -22.24
C GLY A 287 -19.76 -9.49 -21.59
N ARG A 288 -19.10 -8.34 -21.36
CA ARG A 288 -19.76 -7.16 -20.75
C ARG A 288 -20.50 -6.29 -21.75
N ASN A 289 -19.97 -6.15 -22.95
CA ASN A 289 -20.47 -5.15 -23.90
C ASN A 289 -21.20 -5.78 -25.09
N TYR A 290 -20.88 -7.03 -25.43
CA TYR A 290 -21.38 -7.73 -26.64
C TYR A 290 -21.65 -9.22 -26.34
N PRO A 291 -22.44 -9.57 -25.29
CA PRO A 291 -22.68 -10.98 -24.91
C PRO A 291 -23.32 -11.81 -26.03
N GLU A 292 -24.06 -11.17 -26.92
CA GLU A 292 -24.69 -11.82 -28.07
C GLU A 292 -23.68 -12.33 -29.11
N SER A 293 -22.44 -11.78 -29.10
CA SER A 293 -21.34 -12.23 -29.97
C SER A 293 -20.75 -13.57 -29.55
N PHE A 294 -21.14 -14.10 -28.40
CA PHE A 294 -20.60 -15.35 -27.86
C PHE A 294 -21.24 -16.58 -28.47
N SER A 295 -20.44 -17.59 -28.77
CA SER A 295 -20.88 -18.95 -29.04
C SER A 295 -21.52 -19.58 -27.80
N GLN A 296 -22.18 -20.73 -27.97
CA GLN A 296 -22.79 -21.47 -26.85
C GLN A 296 -21.74 -21.85 -25.78
N ASP A 297 -20.52 -22.23 -26.18
CA ASP A 297 -19.48 -22.61 -25.24
C ASP A 297 -18.89 -21.39 -24.55
N GLU A 298 -18.69 -20.29 -25.27
CA GLU A 298 -18.24 -19.03 -24.66
C GLU A 298 -19.27 -18.49 -23.64
N ARG A 299 -20.58 -18.66 -23.90
CA ARG A 299 -21.63 -18.27 -22.93
C ARG A 299 -21.57 -19.10 -21.65
N LYS A 300 -21.26 -20.39 -21.71
CA LYS A 300 -21.07 -21.23 -20.52
C LYS A 300 -19.87 -20.74 -19.67
N ILE A 301 -18.72 -20.50 -20.31
CA ILE A 301 -17.53 -19.98 -19.67
C ILE A 301 -17.81 -18.61 -19.03
N TRP A 302 -18.52 -17.74 -19.74
CA TRP A 302 -18.90 -16.43 -19.20
C TRP A 302 -19.80 -16.54 -17.98
N LYS A 303 -20.76 -17.45 -17.99
CA LYS A 303 -21.63 -17.76 -16.87
C LYS A 303 -20.83 -18.22 -15.66
N GLU A 304 -19.90 -19.14 -15.85
CA GLU A 304 -19.00 -19.62 -14.79
C GLU A 304 -18.18 -18.48 -14.17
N ILE A 305 -17.57 -17.63 -15.01
CA ILE A 305 -16.81 -16.45 -14.54
C ILE A 305 -17.69 -15.49 -13.73
N CYS A 306 -18.91 -15.24 -14.18
CA CYS A 306 -19.84 -14.37 -13.46
C CYS A 306 -20.25 -15.01 -12.12
N CYS A 307 -20.54 -16.31 -12.09
CA CYS A 307 -20.85 -17.04 -10.87
C CYS A 307 -19.71 -16.98 -9.87
N ASP A 308 -18.50 -17.27 -10.31
CA ASP A 308 -17.31 -17.23 -9.48
C ASP A 308 -17.06 -15.86 -8.87
N ARG A 309 -17.29 -14.79 -9.62
CA ARG A 309 -17.09 -13.42 -9.15
C ARG A 309 -18.18 -12.92 -8.21
N LEU A 310 -19.44 -13.22 -8.51
CA LEU A 310 -20.61 -12.67 -7.80
C LEU A 310 -21.04 -13.55 -6.63
N VAL A 311 -20.99 -14.87 -6.79
CA VAL A 311 -21.47 -15.82 -5.79
C VAL A 311 -20.33 -16.31 -4.91
N ASN A 312 -19.20 -16.74 -5.51
CA ASN A 312 -18.08 -17.33 -4.79
C ASN A 312 -17.09 -16.29 -4.27
N GLY A 313 -17.04 -15.08 -4.88
CA GLY A 313 -16.17 -14.00 -4.42
C GLY A 313 -14.68 -14.28 -4.62
N ILE A 314 -14.30 -14.93 -5.72
CA ILE A 314 -12.88 -15.21 -6.05
C ILE A 314 -12.11 -13.95 -6.48
N ASP A 315 -10.81 -14.06 -6.57
CA ASP A 315 -9.86 -12.96 -6.92
C ASP A 315 -9.88 -11.79 -5.92
N GLY A 316 -10.11 -12.06 -4.63
CA GLY A 316 -10.17 -11.02 -3.59
C GLY A 316 -11.44 -10.17 -3.63
N ARG A 317 -12.43 -10.55 -4.44
CA ARG A 317 -13.75 -9.89 -4.51
C ARG A 317 -14.66 -10.42 -3.42
N LYS A 318 -15.54 -9.58 -2.92
CA LYS A 318 -16.58 -9.99 -2.00
C LYS A 318 -17.76 -10.56 -2.78
N SER A 319 -18.29 -11.69 -2.31
CA SER A 319 -19.57 -12.20 -2.87
C SER A 319 -20.74 -11.26 -2.53
N ILE A 320 -21.82 -11.36 -3.31
CA ILE A 320 -23.06 -10.59 -3.08
C ILE A 320 -23.56 -10.82 -1.63
N ASN A 321 -23.58 -12.08 -1.17
CA ASN A 321 -24.05 -12.42 0.16
C ASN A 321 -23.18 -11.78 1.25
N LYS A 322 -21.85 -11.90 1.14
CA LYS A 322 -20.93 -11.28 2.11
C LYS A 322 -21.06 -9.75 2.12
N THR A 323 -21.25 -9.13 0.96
CA THR A 323 -21.50 -7.69 0.86
C THR A 323 -22.82 -7.29 1.53
N ARG A 324 -23.88 -8.08 1.34
CA ARG A 324 -25.19 -7.88 1.98
C ARG A 324 -25.09 -7.96 3.50
N ASP A 325 -24.38 -8.96 4.01
CA ASP A 325 -24.17 -9.13 5.46
C ASP A 325 -23.39 -7.95 6.05
N GLU A 326 -22.35 -7.49 5.39
CA GLU A 326 -21.59 -6.31 5.83
C GLU A 326 -22.44 -5.03 5.83
N ILE A 327 -23.24 -4.79 4.78
CA ILE A 327 -24.17 -3.66 4.75
C ILE A 327 -25.15 -3.74 5.91
N THR A 328 -25.68 -4.91 6.20
CA THR A 328 -26.62 -5.13 7.31
C THR A 328 -25.97 -4.83 8.65
N CYS A 329 -24.74 -5.29 8.85
CA CYS A 329 -23.96 -5.01 10.06
C CYS A 329 -23.65 -3.51 10.20
N LEU A 330 -23.24 -2.85 9.12
CA LEU A 330 -22.97 -1.40 9.13
C LEU A 330 -24.22 -0.57 9.45
N LYS A 331 -25.40 -0.94 8.96
CA LYS A 331 -26.66 -0.25 9.29
C LYS A 331 -26.98 -0.28 10.79
N GLN A 332 -26.61 -1.34 11.50
CA GLN A 332 -26.82 -1.45 12.94
C GLN A 332 -25.87 -0.55 13.75
N SER A 333 -24.69 -0.27 13.22
CA SER A 333 -23.64 0.51 13.92
C SER A 333 -23.67 2.01 13.61
N LEU A 334 -24.22 2.43 12.48
CA LEU A 334 -24.20 3.82 12.02
C LEU A 334 -25.46 4.58 12.45
N LYS A 335 -25.27 5.82 12.93
CA LYS A 335 -26.35 6.73 13.34
C LYS A 335 -26.68 7.83 12.31
N SER A 336 -25.89 7.95 11.25
CA SER A 336 -26.06 9.01 10.24
C SER A 336 -27.16 8.62 9.23
N GLU A 337 -28.22 9.41 9.13
CA GLU A 337 -29.31 9.21 8.15
C GLU A 337 -28.80 9.17 6.71
N LYS A 338 -27.85 10.04 6.37
CA LYS A 338 -27.24 10.05 5.03
C LYS A 338 -26.51 8.75 4.73
N ALA A 339 -25.77 8.20 5.69
CA ALA A 339 -25.08 6.92 5.54
C ALA A 339 -26.08 5.76 5.38
N ILE A 340 -27.16 5.74 6.17
CA ILE A 340 -28.23 4.73 6.08
C ILE A 340 -28.90 4.78 4.71
N THR A 341 -29.16 5.98 4.17
CA THR A 341 -29.73 6.15 2.83
C THR A 341 -28.84 5.55 1.73
N ILE A 342 -27.52 5.81 1.79
CA ILE A 342 -26.55 5.22 0.86
C ILE A 342 -26.54 3.69 0.97
N LEU A 343 -26.54 3.14 2.18
CA LEU A 343 -26.56 1.70 2.40
C LEU A 343 -27.88 1.05 1.88
N ASN A 344 -29.00 1.74 1.95
CA ASN A 344 -30.27 1.27 1.37
C ASN A 344 -30.17 1.21 -0.16
N GLN A 345 -29.65 2.27 -0.80
CA GLN A 345 -29.44 2.29 -2.26
C GLN A 345 -28.49 1.19 -2.74
N LEU A 346 -27.42 0.90 -1.96
CA LEU A 346 -26.51 -0.22 -2.24
C LEU A 346 -27.24 -1.57 -2.17
N MET A 347 -28.11 -1.78 -1.17
CA MET A 347 -28.90 -3.01 -1.07
C MET A 347 -29.85 -3.20 -2.26
N GLU A 348 -30.51 -2.13 -2.69
CA GLU A 348 -31.37 -2.14 -3.88
C GLU A 348 -30.55 -2.49 -5.13
N TRP A 349 -29.37 -1.86 -5.27
CA TRP A 349 -28.50 -2.13 -6.41
C TRP A 349 -27.97 -3.57 -6.43
N LEU A 350 -27.62 -4.16 -5.29
CA LEU A 350 -27.27 -5.58 -5.19
C LEU A 350 -28.41 -6.49 -5.65
N SER A 351 -29.66 -6.14 -5.34
CA SER A 351 -30.84 -6.90 -5.77
C SER A 351 -31.08 -6.79 -7.27
N VAL A 352 -30.74 -5.65 -7.90
CA VAL A 352 -30.79 -5.49 -9.36
C VAL A 352 -29.74 -6.38 -10.02
N ILE A 353 -28.48 -6.34 -9.53
CA ILE A 353 -27.40 -7.19 -10.07
C ILE A 353 -27.78 -8.67 -9.99
N GLU A 354 -28.31 -9.11 -8.86
CA GLU A 354 -28.70 -10.52 -8.67
C GLU A 354 -29.82 -10.94 -9.59
N ARG A 355 -30.82 -10.09 -9.81
CA ARG A 355 -31.90 -10.32 -10.76
C ARG A 355 -31.36 -10.38 -12.20
N ASP A 356 -30.55 -9.41 -12.62
CA ASP A 356 -30.00 -9.35 -13.96
C ASP A 356 -29.07 -10.55 -14.24
N PHE A 357 -28.33 -10.99 -13.21
CA PHE A 357 -27.52 -12.19 -13.26
C PHE A 357 -28.38 -13.43 -13.49
N ASN A 358 -29.47 -13.61 -12.74
CA ASN A 358 -30.37 -14.76 -12.88
C ASN A 358 -31.11 -14.75 -14.21
N THR A 359 -31.57 -13.58 -14.69
CA THR A 359 -32.28 -13.44 -15.94
C THR A 359 -31.41 -13.71 -17.18
N ASN A 360 -30.12 -13.35 -17.12
CA ASN A 360 -29.18 -13.62 -18.22
C ASN A 360 -28.60 -15.05 -18.19
N LEU A 361 -29.04 -15.89 -17.23
CA LEU A 361 -28.60 -17.26 -17.05
C LEU A 361 -29.64 -18.30 -17.57
N GLU A 362 -30.86 -17.86 -17.84
CA GLU A 362 -31.90 -18.63 -18.57
C GLU A 362 -31.73 -18.46 -20.07
#